data_3b91e67a9280778d80e7b21a892f5965
#
_entry.id   3b91e67a9280778d80e7b21a892f5965
#
_cell.length_a   1.000
_cell.length_b   1.000
_cell.length_c   1.000
_cell.angle_alpha   90.00
_cell.angle_beta   90.00
_cell.angle_gamma   90.00
#
_symmetry.space_group_name_H-M   'P 1'
#
loop_
_entity.id
_entity.type
_entity.pdbx_description
1 polymer ?
#
loop_
_entity_poly.entity_id
_entity_poly.type
_entity_poly.pdbx_seq_one_letter_code
_entity_poly.pdbx_strand_id
1 'polypeptide(L)'
;MKLHLANLGDTKLFTAHGADHVVVSGERFTGSIVVMANEVRSDWTATRFEELSEVHFNYFLALQPEILLLGTGARQRFPHPRLYRMLTDAHIGLECMDTPAACRTYNILVAEDRKVVAGILL
;
A
#
# COMPACT_ATOMS: atom_id res chain seq x y z
N MET A 1 6.24 3.86 21.96
CA MET A 1 5.09 4.61 21.58
C MET A 1 5.36 6.04 21.29
N LYS A 2 5.70 6.78 22.28
CA LYS A 2 5.93 8.19 22.11
C LYS A 2 7.02 8.54 21.14
N LEU A 3 7.99 7.65 21.01
CA LEU A 3 9.09 7.86 20.07
C LEU A 3 8.61 7.88 18.64
N HIS A 4 7.54 7.16 18.36
CA HIS A 4 7.01 7.14 17.01
C HIS A 4 6.49 8.48 16.59
N LEU A 5 5.84 9.18 17.49
CA LEU A 5 5.32 10.51 17.17
C LEU A 5 6.44 11.46 16.78
N ALA A 6 7.59 11.32 17.43
CA ALA A 6 8.72 12.17 17.10
C ALA A 6 9.26 11.89 15.70
N ASN A 7 9.08 10.66 15.19
CA ASN A 7 9.60 10.27 13.89
C ASN A 7 8.62 10.44 12.75
N LEU A 8 7.37 10.75 13.04
CA LEU A 8 6.37 10.85 11.99
C LEU A 8 6.62 11.97 11.01
N GLY A 9 7.44 12.97 11.38
CA GLY A 9 7.77 14.06 10.48
C GLY A 9 8.42 13.60 9.18
N ASP A 10 9.22 12.53 9.23
CA ASP A 10 9.89 11.98 8.05
C ASP A 10 9.17 10.79 7.45
N THR A 11 8.13 10.33 8.09
CA THR A 11 7.39 9.16 7.64
C THR A 11 6.46 9.54 6.50
N LYS A 12 6.44 8.73 5.45
CA LYS A 12 5.52 8.96 4.34
C LYS A 12 4.10 8.68 4.79
N LEU A 13 3.22 9.64 4.59
CA LEU A 13 1.82 9.55 4.98
C LEU A 13 0.94 10.05 3.83
N PHE A 14 -0.25 9.45 3.71
CA PHE A 14 -1.23 9.98 2.76
C PHE A 14 -1.86 11.23 3.36
N THR A 15 -1.73 12.35 2.66
CA THR A 15 -2.26 13.63 3.14
C THR A 15 -3.53 14.05 2.42
N ALA A 16 -3.84 13.42 1.27
CA ALA A 16 -5.09 13.66 0.56
C ALA A 16 -5.30 12.56 -0.47
N HIS A 17 -6.53 12.44 -0.94
CA HIS A 17 -6.85 11.55 -2.05
C HIS A 17 -8.08 12.06 -2.78
N GLY A 18 -8.22 11.63 -4.03
CA GLY A 18 -9.38 11.96 -4.85
C GLY A 18 -9.67 10.80 -5.79
N ALA A 19 -10.57 11.03 -6.74
CA ALA A 19 -11.01 9.96 -7.65
C ALA A 19 -9.88 9.44 -8.52
N ASP A 20 -8.91 10.28 -8.85
CA ASP A 20 -7.87 9.94 -9.82
C ASP A 20 -6.45 10.16 -9.29
N HIS A 21 -6.30 10.38 -7.99
CA HIS A 21 -4.98 10.69 -7.45
C HIS A 21 -4.91 10.42 -5.95
N VAL A 22 -3.69 10.33 -5.46
CA VAL A 22 -3.41 10.37 -4.03
C VAL A 22 -2.27 11.36 -3.81
N VAL A 23 -2.18 11.90 -2.60
CA VAL A 23 -1.10 12.80 -2.21
C VAL A 23 -0.37 12.14 -1.05
N VAL A 24 0.94 11.98 -1.18
CA VAL A 24 1.77 11.38 -0.15
C VAL A 24 2.76 12.42 0.31
N SER A 25 2.68 12.80 1.58
CA SER A 25 3.56 13.80 2.17
C SER A 25 3.67 15.04 1.29
N GLY A 26 2.54 15.48 0.74
CA GLY A 26 2.45 16.67 -0.07
C GLY A 26 2.73 16.50 -1.55
N GLU A 27 3.14 15.31 -1.98
CA GLU A 27 3.41 15.06 -3.40
C GLU A 27 2.26 14.29 -4.03
N ARG A 28 1.79 14.77 -5.18
CA ARG A 28 0.64 14.19 -5.88
C ARG A 28 1.07 13.09 -6.84
N PHE A 29 0.33 11.99 -6.82
CA PHE A 29 0.54 10.85 -7.73
C PHE A 29 -0.76 10.50 -8.43
N THR A 30 -0.68 10.27 -9.75
CA THR A 30 -1.85 9.94 -10.56
C THR A 30 -1.80 8.52 -11.12
N GLY A 31 -0.76 7.77 -10.80
CA GLY A 31 -0.63 6.36 -11.20
C GLY A 31 -0.47 5.47 -9.98
N SER A 32 -0.36 4.18 -10.23
CA SER A 32 -0.15 3.21 -9.16
C SER A 32 1.18 3.45 -8.48
N ILE A 33 1.18 3.36 -7.16
CA ILE A 33 2.39 3.56 -6.38
C ILE A 33 2.45 2.56 -5.23
N VAL A 34 3.64 2.43 -4.67
CA VAL A 34 3.86 1.66 -3.45
C VAL A 34 4.42 2.61 -2.40
N VAL A 35 3.77 2.64 -1.23
CA VAL A 35 4.15 3.56 -0.15
C VAL A 35 4.54 2.76 1.07
N MET A 36 5.66 3.13 1.65
CA MET A 36 6.12 2.57 2.92
C MET A 36 6.71 3.71 3.74
N ALA A 37 7.08 3.43 4.98
CA ALA A 37 7.43 4.48 5.93
C ALA A 37 8.52 5.41 5.41
N ASN A 38 9.51 4.88 4.71
CA ASN A 38 10.69 5.66 4.33
C ASN A 38 10.76 6.03 2.85
N GLU A 39 9.84 5.56 2.01
CA GLU A 39 9.93 5.89 0.59
C GLU A 39 8.62 5.62 -0.14
N VAL A 40 8.50 6.22 -1.31
CA VAL A 40 7.43 5.97 -2.25
C VAL A 40 8.09 5.43 -3.53
N ARG A 41 7.54 4.37 -4.09
CA ARG A 41 8.04 3.79 -5.34
C ARG A 41 6.99 3.89 -6.42
N SER A 42 7.42 4.29 -7.61
CA SER A 42 6.56 4.39 -8.79
C SER A 42 6.88 3.34 -9.84
N ASP A 43 7.73 2.38 -9.50
CA ASP A 43 8.15 1.34 -10.45
C ASP A 43 7.34 0.06 -10.37
N TRP A 44 6.29 0.05 -9.55
CA TRP A 44 5.37 -1.08 -9.50
C TRP A 44 4.54 -1.07 -10.78
N THR A 45 4.54 -2.19 -11.50
CA THR A 45 3.97 -2.20 -12.85
C THR A 45 2.47 -2.44 -12.90
N ALA A 46 1.83 -2.65 -11.77
CA ALA A 46 0.38 -2.80 -11.73
C ALA A 46 -0.29 -1.52 -12.22
N THR A 47 -1.35 -1.66 -13.01
CA THR A 47 -2.08 -0.51 -13.53
C THR A 47 -3.49 -0.47 -12.98
N ARG A 48 -4.21 -1.58 -13.02
CA ARG A 48 -5.57 -1.64 -12.50
C ARG A 48 -5.85 -3.04 -12.01
N PHE A 49 -6.91 -3.16 -11.23
CA PHE A 49 -7.22 -4.40 -10.54
C PHE A 49 -7.36 -5.60 -11.49
N GLU A 50 -8.03 -5.39 -12.62
CA GLU A 50 -8.31 -6.48 -13.55
C GLU A 50 -7.06 -7.10 -14.15
N GLU A 51 -5.95 -6.36 -14.13
CA GLU A 51 -4.71 -6.82 -14.73
C GLU A 51 -3.70 -7.33 -13.71
N LEU A 52 -4.10 -7.44 -12.44
CA LEU A 52 -3.20 -7.96 -11.43
C LEU A 52 -2.84 -9.42 -11.72
N SER A 53 -1.59 -9.74 -11.53
CA SER A 53 -1.06 -11.09 -11.73
C SER A 53 -0.06 -11.40 -10.62
N GLU A 54 0.46 -12.62 -10.65
CA GLU A 54 1.43 -13.04 -9.64
C GLU A 54 2.66 -12.13 -9.60
N VAL A 55 3.09 -11.62 -10.74
CA VAL A 55 4.28 -10.78 -10.78
C VAL A 55 4.09 -9.48 -9.98
N HIS A 56 2.87 -8.96 -9.95
CA HIS A 56 2.59 -7.74 -9.19
C HIS A 56 2.66 -7.99 -7.70
N PHE A 57 2.22 -9.15 -7.24
CA PHE A 57 2.30 -9.48 -5.82
C PHE A 57 3.71 -9.91 -5.41
N ASN A 58 4.42 -10.57 -6.31
CA ASN A 58 5.78 -10.98 -6.04
C ASN A 58 6.70 -9.80 -5.73
N TYR A 59 6.36 -8.63 -6.25
CA TYR A 59 7.09 -7.39 -6.00
C TYR A 59 7.31 -7.16 -4.50
N PHE A 60 6.33 -7.53 -3.68
CA PHE A 60 6.36 -7.21 -2.26
C PHE A 60 7.17 -8.19 -1.42
N LEU A 61 7.57 -9.33 -1.97
CA LEU A 61 8.36 -10.29 -1.20
C LEU A 61 9.69 -9.68 -0.71
N ALA A 62 10.36 -8.93 -1.58
CA ALA A 62 11.65 -8.34 -1.24
C ALA A 62 11.52 -7.28 -0.15
N LEU A 63 10.35 -6.68 -0.03
CA LEU A 63 10.10 -5.64 0.97
C LEU A 63 9.78 -6.22 2.34
N GLN A 64 9.37 -7.48 2.38
CA GLN A 64 9.06 -8.21 3.62
C GLN A 64 8.18 -7.43 4.59
N PRO A 65 7.02 -6.94 4.15
CA PRO A 65 6.14 -6.24 5.06
C PRO A 65 5.45 -7.22 6.01
N GLU A 66 5.06 -6.71 7.17
CA GLU A 66 4.17 -7.46 8.04
C GLU A 66 2.79 -7.54 7.40
N ILE A 67 2.34 -6.44 6.84
CA ILE A 67 1.04 -6.32 6.20
C ILE A 67 1.18 -5.58 4.88
N LEU A 68 0.61 -6.14 3.82
CA LEU A 68 0.43 -5.44 2.55
C LEU A 68 -1.01 -4.97 2.48
N LEU A 69 -1.20 -3.66 2.38
CA LEU A 69 -2.50 -3.07 2.11
C LEU A 69 -2.63 -2.86 0.62
N LEU A 70 -3.65 -3.48 0.01
CA LEU A 70 -3.91 -3.27 -1.40
C LEU A 70 -5.11 -2.34 -1.54
N GLY A 71 -4.87 -1.15 -2.10
CA GLY A 71 -5.93 -0.22 -2.43
C GLY A 71 -6.45 -0.56 -3.81
N THR A 72 -7.71 -0.99 -3.90
CA THR A 72 -8.25 -1.59 -5.10
C THR A 72 -9.00 -0.62 -6.01
N GLY A 73 -8.82 0.68 -5.81
CA GLY A 73 -9.48 1.68 -6.62
C GLY A 73 -10.73 2.20 -5.96
N ALA A 74 -11.73 2.56 -6.78
CA ALA A 74 -12.93 3.22 -6.27
C ALA A 74 -13.77 2.32 -5.37
N ARG A 75 -13.62 1.01 -5.48
CA ARG A 75 -14.40 0.08 -4.66
C ARG A 75 -13.54 -1.09 -4.22
N GLN A 76 -13.95 -1.74 -3.12
CA GLN A 76 -13.26 -2.89 -2.59
C GLN A 76 -13.43 -4.10 -3.50
N ARG A 77 -12.31 -4.77 -3.78
CA ARG A 77 -12.29 -5.98 -4.60
C ARG A 77 -11.25 -6.93 -4.03
N PHE A 78 -11.40 -8.22 -4.34
CA PHE A 78 -10.51 -9.24 -3.81
C PHE A 78 -9.87 -10.02 -4.95
N PRO A 79 -8.52 -10.07 -5.02
CA PRO A 79 -7.86 -10.87 -6.04
C PRO A 79 -8.00 -12.36 -5.71
N HIS A 80 -7.89 -13.21 -6.73
CA HIS A 80 -7.94 -14.64 -6.51
C HIS A 80 -6.74 -15.05 -5.64
N PRO A 81 -6.94 -15.90 -4.63
CA PRO A 81 -5.84 -16.25 -3.71
C PRO A 81 -4.61 -16.84 -4.39
N ARG A 82 -4.75 -17.51 -5.53
CA ARG A 82 -3.58 -18.06 -6.20
C ARG A 82 -2.60 -16.97 -6.66
N LEU A 83 -3.08 -15.73 -6.84
CA LEU A 83 -2.22 -14.65 -7.30
C LEU A 83 -1.24 -14.20 -6.23
N TYR A 84 -1.57 -14.38 -4.96
CA TYR A 84 -0.71 -13.92 -3.88
C TYR A 84 -0.29 -15.04 -2.94
N ARG A 85 -0.32 -16.29 -3.43
CA ARG A 85 0.07 -17.42 -2.61
C ARG A 85 1.47 -17.27 -2.05
N MET A 86 2.41 -16.72 -2.84
CA MET A 86 3.78 -16.54 -2.36
C MET A 86 3.85 -15.64 -1.15
N LEU A 87 2.92 -14.67 -1.04
CA LEU A 87 2.86 -13.79 0.14
C LEU A 87 2.34 -14.57 1.34
N THR A 88 1.29 -15.36 1.14
CA THR A 88 0.72 -16.19 2.19
C THR A 88 1.77 -17.16 2.73
N ASP A 89 2.51 -17.81 1.84
CA ASP A 89 3.56 -18.75 2.25
C ASP A 89 4.68 -18.05 3.02
N ALA A 90 4.90 -16.78 2.75
CA ALA A 90 5.92 -15.99 3.44
C ALA A 90 5.37 -15.31 4.71
N HIS A 91 4.14 -15.62 5.09
CA HIS A 91 3.48 -15.05 6.27
C HIS A 91 3.27 -13.55 6.19
N ILE A 92 3.09 -13.03 4.98
CA ILE A 92 2.76 -11.62 4.76
C ILE A 92 1.24 -11.51 4.69
N GLY A 93 0.65 -10.72 5.60
CA GLY A 93 -0.79 -10.50 5.58
C GLY A 93 -1.20 -9.59 4.44
N LEU A 94 -2.29 -9.93 3.76
CA LEU A 94 -2.84 -9.10 2.70
C LEU A 94 -4.22 -8.60 3.13
N GLU A 95 -4.40 -7.28 3.10
CA GLU A 95 -5.69 -6.64 3.36
C GLU A 95 -6.09 -5.86 2.13
N CYS A 96 -7.28 -6.13 1.61
CA CYS A 96 -7.78 -5.46 0.42
C CYS A 96 -8.92 -4.52 0.80
N MET A 97 -8.85 -3.27 0.34
CA MET A 97 -9.89 -2.29 0.61
C MET A 97 -9.88 -1.26 -0.52
N ASP A 98 -10.94 -0.46 -0.62
CA ASP A 98 -10.92 0.60 -1.62
C ASP A 98 -9.75 1.55 -1.31
N THR A 99 -9.32 2.29 -2.31
CA THR A 99 -8.13 3.12 -2.16
C THR A 99 -8.25 4.18 -1.07
N PRO A 100 -9.38 4.90 -0.93
CA PRO A 100 -9.49 5.83 0.20
C PRO A 100 -9.32 5.16 1.56
N ALA A 101 -9.92 3.98 1.74
CA ALA A 101 -9.79 3.25 3.00
C ALA A 101 -8.35 2.78 3.22
N ALA A 102 -7.67 2.35 2.15
CA ALA A 102 -6.28 1.90 2.25
C ALA A 102 -5.38 3.04 2.70
N CYS A 103 -5.61 4.24 2.19
CA CYS A 103 -4.83 5.41 2.59
C CYS A 103 -4.98 5.70 4.08
N ARG A 104 -6.21 5.66 4.59
CA ARG A 104 -6.47 5.91 6.01
C ARG A 104 -5.88 4.81 6.88
N THR A 105 -6.06 3.57 6.48
CA THR A 105 -5.57 2.43 7.26
C THR A 105 -4.04 2.42 7.31
N TYR A 106 -3.40 2.72 6.18
CA TYR A 106 -1.95 2.82 6.14
C TYR A 106 -1.45 3.83 7.18
N ASN A 107 -2.04 5.01 7.18
CA ASN A 107 -1.60 6.06 8.11
C ASN A 107 -1.71 5.62 9.56
N ILE A 108 -2.78 4.90 9.91
CA ILE A 108 -2.96 4.40 11.26
C ILE A 108 -1.88 3.37 11.61
N LEU A 109 -1.67 2.40 10.72
CA LEU A 109 -0.74 1.31 11.01
C LEU A 109 0.70 1.77 11.07
N VAL A 110 1.10 2.66 10.16
CA VAL A 110 2.48 3.15 10.17
C VAL A 110 2.75 3.99 11.41
N ALA A 111 1.74 4.72 11.91
CA ALA A 111 1.87 5.49 13.14
C ALA A 111 1.98 4.59 14.36
N GLU A 112 1.50 3.34 14.25
CA GLU A 112 1.62 2.35 15.33
C GLU A 112 2.91 1.53 15.21
N ASP A 113 3.82 1.98 14.35
CA ASP A 113 5.10 1.32 14.14
C ASP A 113 4.97 -0.09 13.55
N ARG A 114 3.90 -0.34 12.82
CA ARG A 114 3.74 -1.58 12.10
C ARG A 114 4.50 -1.48 10.77
N LYS A 115 5.11 -2.59 10.36
CA LYS A 115 5.79 -2.60 9.07
C LYS A 115 4.75 -2.85 7.97
N VAL A 116 4.15 -1.78 7.52
CA VAL A 116 3.09 -1.80 6.52
C VAL A 116 3.59 -1.25 5.20
N VAL A 117 3.17 -1.89 4.12
CA VAL A 117 3.43 -1.41 2.76
C VAL A 117 2.07 -1.31 2.08
N ALA A 118 1.82 -0.20 1.40
CA ALA A 118 0.58 0.00 0.67
C ALA A 118 0.84 -0.05 -0.82
N GLY A 119 0.15 -0.94 -1.53
CA GLY A 119 0.13 -0.95 -2.99
C GLY A 119 -1.17 -0.31 -3.42
N ILE A 120 -1.10 0.82 -4.10
CA ILE A 120 -2.25 1.65 -4.39
C ILE A 120 -2.56 1.63 -5.88
N LEU A 121 -3.78 1.19 -6.20
CA LEU A 121 -4.34 1.32 -7.54
C LEU A 121 -5.31 2.50 -7.52
N LEU A 122 -5.37 3.21 -8.64
CA LEU A 122 -6.25 4.38 -8.75
C LEU A 122 -7.41 4.16 -9.72
#